data_147630283ed06a7fe2997c5c250dfd14
#
_entry.id   147630283ed06a7fe2997c5c250dfd14
#
_cell.length_a   1.000
_cell.length_b   1.000
_cell.length_c   1.000
_cell.angle_alpha   90.00
_cell.angle_beta   90.00
_cell.angle_gamma   90.00
#
_symmetry.space_group_name_H-M   'P 1'
#
loop_
_entity.id
_entity.type
_entity.pdbx_description
1 polymer ?
#
loop_
_entity_poly.entity_id
_entity_poly.type
_entity_poly.pdbx_seq_one_letter_code
_entity_poly.pdbx_strand_id
1 'polypeptide(L)'
;VDPRNFKNYRKGMLDVALAGVITNLIVAFVCSFVLALLGDWIFSYSASAAVYYLKYFLFYLLGYSVLLNINFALFNILPLFPLDGFRVIEAFSKRDNGFLRFMRRYSGTILLALILLGFVSDSFFGIDLSPVTLYITHVGGWITSALKWLWGLLGLNLPL
;
A
#
# COMPACT_ATOMS: atom_id res chain seq x y z
N VAL A 1 -6.15 0.36 -19.61
CA VAL A 1 -7.62 0.56 -19.78
C VAL A 1 -7.82 1.56 -20.92
N ASP A 2 -8.67 1.25 -21.92
CA ASP A 2 -8.93 2.15 -23.03
C ASP A 2 -10.00 3.17 -22.61
N PRO A 3 -9.65 4.47 -22.53
CA PRO A 3 -10.57 5.53 -22.09
C PRO A 3 -11.80 5.70 -22.99
N ARG A 4 -11.72 5.25 -24.25
CA ARG A 4 -12.80 5.35 -25.26
C ARG A 4 -14.00 4.47 -24.94
N ASN A 5 -13.82 3.46 -24.08
CA ASN A 5 -14.89 2.54 -23.68
C ASN A 5 -15.77 3.09 -22.55
N PHE A 6 -15.48 4.26 -21.99
CA PHE A 6 -16.27 4.84 -20.91
C PHE A 6 -17.38 5.75 -21.44
N LYS A 7 -18.64 5.49 -21.03
CA LYS A 7 -19.77 6.41 -21.26
C LYS A 7 -19.53 7.79 -20.64
N ASN A 8 -18.84 7.82 -19.48
CA ASN A 8 -18.38 9.03 -18.83
C ASN A 8 -16.89 8.85 -18.47
N TYR A 9 -16.04 9.52 -19.25
CA TYR A 9 -14.59 9.42 -19.08
C TYR A 9 -14.10 9.67 -17.64
N ARG A 10 -14.59 10.76 -17.01
CA ARG A 10 -14.15 11.14 -15.67
C ARG A 10 -14.52 10.09 -14.62
N LYS A 11 -15.79 9.63 -14.67
CA LYS A 11 -16.26 8.60 -13.75
C LYS A 11 -15.51 7.29 -13.95
N GLY A 12 -15.37 6.85 -15.20
CA GLY A 12 -14.64 5.61 -15.49
C GLY A 12 -13.18 5.64 -15.06
N MET A 13 -12.47 6.77 -15.25
CA MET A 13 -11.09 6.93 -14.77
C MET A 13 -11.00 6.93 -13.24
N LEU A 14 -11.96 7.54 -12.56
CA LEU A 14 -12.04 7.53 -11.10
C LEU A 14 -12.30 6.11 -10.57
N ASP A 15 -13.25 5.40 -11.16
CA ASP A 15 -13.59 4.03 -10.77
C ASP A 15 -12.40 3.09 -10.93
N VAL A 16 -11.64 3.22 -12.02
CA VAL A 16 -10.41 2.42 -12.25
C VAL A 16 -9.31 2.77 -11.24
N ALA A 17 -9.08 4.07 -10.99
CA ALA A 17 -8.06 4.51 -10.05
C ALA A 17 -8.36 4.02 -8.62
N LEU A 18 -9.62 4.14 -8.19
CA LEU A 18 -10.03 3.67 -6.87
C LEU A 18 -10.05 2.14 -6.75
N ALA A 19 -10.41 1.42 -7.83
CA ALA A 19 -10.45 -0.03 -7.82
C ALA A 19 -9.10 -0.66 -7.44
N GLY A 20 -7.98 -0.13 -7.96
CA GLY A 20 -6.64 -0.60 -7.63
C GLY A 20 -6.32 -0.45 -6.13
N VAL A 21 -6.57 0.73 -5.57
CA VAL A 21 -6.35 1.01 -4.15
C VAL A 21 -7.24 0.13 -3.26
N ILE A 22 -8.54 0.03 -3.59
CA ILE A 22 -9.50 -0.77 -2.83
C ILE A 22 -9.13 -2.25 -2.89
N THR A 23 -8.75 -2.77 -4.05
CA THR A 23 -8.33 -4.18 -4.19
C THR A 23 -7.14 -4.48 -3.29
N ASN A 24 -6.13 -3.64 -3.27
CA ASN A 24 -4.98 -3.82 -2.39
C ASN A 24 -5.39 -3.81 -0.91
N LEU A 25 -6.27 -2.89 -0.49
CA LEU A 25 -6.77 -2.87 0.89
C LEU A 25 -7.60 -4.11 1.24
N ILE A 26 -8.42 -4.63 0.31
CA ILE A 26 -9.16 -5.88 0.50
C ILE A 26 -8.20 -7.06 0.65
N VAL A 27 -7.17 -7.16 -0.20
CA VAL A 27 -6.17 -8.24 -0.08
C VAL A 27 -5.43 -8.14 1.25
N ALA A 28 -5.00 -6.95 1.68
CA ALA A 28 -4.38 -6.75 2.98
C ALA A 28 -5.30 -7.17 4.13
N PHE A 29 -6.58 -6.80 4.07
CA PHE A 29 -7.58 -7.17 5.07
C PHE A 29 -7.78 -8.68 5.15
N VAL A 30 -7.98 -9.35 4.01
CA VAL A 30 -8.17 -10.81 3.96
C VAL A 30 -6.91 -11.54 4.46
N CYS A 31 -5.72 -11.15 3.98
CA CYS A 31 -4.46 -11.77 4.43
C CYS A 31 -4.21 -11.54 5.92
N SER A 32 -4.53 -10.35 6.47
CA SER A 32 -4.40 -10.08 7.90
C SER A 32 -5.36 -10.92 8.74
N PHE A 33 -6.59 -11.14 8.27
CA PHE A 33 -7.55 -12.02 8.93
C PHE A 33 -7.06 -13.46 8.98
N VAL A 34 -6.62 -14.01 7.83
CA VAL A 34 -6.08 -15.37 7.76
C VAL A 34 -4.84 -15.50 8.66
N LEU A 35 -3.95 -14.51 8.66
CA LEU A 35 -2.76 -14.52 9.52
C LEU A 35 -3.14 -14.49 11.01
N ALA A 36 -4.13 -13.69 11.39
CA ALA A 36 -4.63 -13.62 12.77
C ALA A 36 -5.28 -14.95 13.21
N LEU A 37 -6.07 -15.60 12.34
CA LEU A 37 -6.64 -16.93 12.60
C LEU A 37 -5.58 -18.03 12.76
N LEU A 38 -4.51 -17.96 12.00
CA LEU A 38 -3.44 -18.94 12.04
C LEU A 38 -2.35 -18.63 13.07
N GLY A 39 -2.39 -17.46 13.70
CA GLY A 39 -1.32 -16.96 14.57
C GLY A 39 -0.92 -17.96 15.64
N ASP A 40 -1.85 -18.45 16.44
CA ASP A 40 -1.58 -19.39 17.53
C ASP A 40 -1.01 -20.72 17.01
N TRP A 41 -1.52 -21.22 15.89
CA TRP A 41 -0.98 -22.41 15.26
C TRP A 41 0.42 -22.19 14.69
N ILE A 42 0.68 -21.06 14.04
CA ILE A 42 1.99 -20.70 13.47
C ILE A 42 3.06 -20.68 14.57
N PHE A 43 2.77 -20.07 15.72
CA PHE A 43 3.71 -19.94 16.83
C PHE A 43 3.71 -21.12 17.80
N SER A 44 2.85 -22.14 17.61
CA SER A 44 2.87 -23.34 18.40
C SER A 44 4.10 -24.20 18.11
N TYR A 45 4.51 -25.03 19.09
CA TYR A 45 5.61 -25.99 18.90
C TYR A 45 5.31 -26.97 17.77
N SER A 46 6.34 -27.32 17.01
CA SER A 46 6.26 -28.34 15.96
C SER A 46 7.47 -29.28 16.03
N ALA A 47 7.22 -30.58 16.21
CA ALA A 47 8.25 -31.62 16.20
C ALA A 47 8.73 -31.95 14.77
N SER A 48 7.91 -31.69 13.76
CA SER A 48 8.27 -31.93 12.35
C SER A 48 8.95 -30.72 11.73
N ALA A 49 10.14 -30.91 11.17
CA ALA A 49 10.84 -29.86 10.43
C ALA A 49 10.02 -29.32 9.24
N ALA A 50 9.33 -30.20 8.51
CA ALA A 50 8.47 -29.80 7.38
C ALA A 50 7.34 -28.86 7.83
N VAL A 51 6.67 -29.19 8.94
CA VAL A 51 5.60 -28.33 9.49
C VAL A 51 6.17 -27.02 10.01
N TYR A 52 7.35 -27.03 10.62
CA TYR A 52 8.05 -25.81 11.07
C TYR A 52 8.32 -24.88 9.90
N TYR A 53 8.92 -25.33 8.80
CA TYR A 53 9.18 -24.52 7.63
C TYR A 53 7.90 -24.04 6.94
N LEU A 54 6.84 -24.85 6.90
CA LEU A 54 5.54 -24.45 6.38
C LEU A 54 4.94 -23.28 7.17
N LYS A 55 5.00 -23.33 8.50
CA LYS A 55 4.54 -22.24 9.37
C LYS A 55 5.28 -20.93 9.11
N TYR A 56 6.61 -20.99 9.01
CA TYR A 56 7.43 -19.81 8.67
C TYR A 56 7.08 -19.27 7.28
N PHE A 57 6.95 -20.14 6.29
CA PHE A 57 6.54 -19.74 4.94
C PHE A 57 5.19 -19.02 4.95
N LEU A 58 4.19 -19.57 5.62
CA LEU A 58 2.85 -18.95 5.71
C LEU A 58 2.89 -17.62 6.47
N PHE A 59 3.65 -17.53 7.55
CA PHE A 59 3.85 -16.29 8.29
C PHE A 59 4.39 -15.19 7.40
N TYR A 60 5.51 -15.45 6.71
CA TYR A 60 6.11 -14.45 5.83
C TYR A 60 5.25 -14.16 4.61
N LEU A 61 4.65 -15.17 3.98
CA LEU A 61 3.77 -14.97 2.83
C LEU A 61 2.60 -14.06 3.17
N LEU A 62 1.87 -14.35 4.23
CA LEU A 62 0.71 -13.56 4.65
C LEU A 62 1.14 -12.20 5.21
N GLY A 63 2.15 -12.15 6.05
CA GLY A 63 2.66 -10.92 6.64
C GLY A 63 3.15 -9.93 5.58
N TYR A 64 4.00 -10.37 4.66
CA TYR A 64 4.43 -9.52 3.54
C TYR A 64 3.28 -9.17 2.60
N SER A 65 2.31 -10.07 2.38
CA SER A 65 1.11 -9.74 1.59
C SER A 65 0.32 -8.61 2.22
N VAL A 66 0.17 -8.57 3.54
CA VAL A 66 -0.47 -7.45 4.25
C VAL A 66 0.32 -6.16 4.04
N LEU A 67 1.61 -6.17 4.38
CA LEU A 67 2.44 -4.96 4.35
C LEU A 67 2.58 -4.41 2.93
N LEU A 68 2.86 -5.26 1.93
CA LEU A 68 3.01 -4.82 0.54
C LEU A 68 1.72 -4.25 -0.03
N ASN A 69 0.57 -4.87 0.25
CA ASN A 69 -0.70 -4.36 -0.26
C ASN A 69 -1.10 -3.04 0.41
N ILE A 70 -0.84 -2.84 1.70
CA ILE A 70 -1.01 -1.54 2.35
C ILE A 70 -0.09 -0.51 1.69
N ASN A 71 1.20 -0.83 1.52
CA ASN A 71 2.17 0.07 0.91
C ASN A 71 1.81 0.42 -0.54
N PHE A 72 1.36 -0.55 -1.35
CA PHE A 72 0.90 -0.30 -2.71
C PHE A 72 -0.35 0.58 -2.76
N ALA A 73 -1.31 0.37 -1.85
CA ALA A 73 -2.48 1.23 -1.75
C ALA A 73 -2.08 2.68 -1.43
N LEU A 74 -1.22 2.88 -0.43
CA LEU A 74 -0.73 4.19 0.00
C LEU A 74 0.13 4.86 -1.06
N PHE A 75 1.00 4.10 -1.73
CA PHE A 75 1.83 4.63 -2.81
C PHE A 75 0.97 5.07 -4.00
N ASN A 76 -0.01 4.26 -4.41
CA ASN A 76 -0.86 4.56 -5.55
C ASN A 76 -1.82 5.75 -5.30
N ILE A 77 -2.14 6.08 -4.04
CA ILE A 77 -2.98 7.25 -3.73
C ILE A 77 -2.19 8.57 -3.76
N LEU A 78 -0.85 8.54 -3.87
CA LEU A 78 -0.06 9.75 -3.99
C LEU A 78 -0.50 10.59 -5.21
N PRO A 79 -0.57 11.93 -5.08
CA PRO A 79 -1.04 12.82 -6.13
C PRO A 79 0.01 13.09 -7.22
N LEU A 80 0.74 12.06 -7.62
CA LEU A 80 1.86 12.14 -8.57
C LEU A 80 1.57 11.31 -9.82
N PHE A 81 1.76 11.89 -11.01
CA PHE A 81 1.69 11.13 -12.27
C PHE A 81 2.87 10.12 -12.36
N PRO A 82 2.66 8.87 -12.77
CA PRO A 82 1.46 8.26 -13.37
C PRO A 82 0.57 7.50 -12.36
N LEU A 83 0.66 7.74 -11.05
CA LEU A 83 -0.05 7.02 -10.01
C LEU A 83 -1.57 7.28 -10.06
N ASP A 84 -2.34 6.39 -9.44
CA ASP A 84 -3.81 6.46 -9.46
C ASP A 84 -4.35 7.69 -8.73
N GLY A 85 -3.66 8.17 -7.67
CA GLY A 85 -4.01 9.40 -6.97
C GLY A 85 -4.00 10.65 -7.87
N PHE A 86 -3.10 10.72 -8.86
CA PHE A 86 -3.13 11.78 -9.86
C PHE A 86 -4.37 11.71 -10.76
N ARG A 87 -4.78 10.50 -11.16
CA ARG A 87 -6.00 10.29 -11.96
C ARG A 87 -7.26 10.74 -11.22
N VAL A 88 -7.29 10.57 -9.89
CA VAL A 88 -8.36 11.11 -9.04
C VAL A 88 -8.41 12.64 -9.14
N ILE A 89 -7.27 13.32 -8.97
CA ILE A 89 -7.18 14.79 -9.09
C ILE A 89 -7.60 15.23 -10.50
N GLU A 90 -7.13 14.54 -11.53
CA GLU A 90 -7.48 14.82 -12.92
C GLU A 90 -8.99 14.69 -13.18
N ALA A 91 -9.63 13.66 -12.61
CA ALA A 91 -11.07 13.45 -12.74
C ALA A 91 -11.92 14.58 -12.11
N PHE A 92 -11.44 15.16 -10.99
CA PHE A 92 -12.10 16.30 -10.35
C PHE A 92 -11.78 17.64 -11.01
N SER A 93 -10.71 17.74 -11.78
CA SER A 93 -10.36 18.97 -12.47
C SER A 93 -11.29 19.23 -13.66
N LYS A 94 -11.90 20.44 -13.70
CA LYS A 94 -12.82 20.81 -14.79
C LYS A 94 -12.09 21.14 -16.10
N ARG A 95 -10.84 21.54 -16.05
CA ARG A 95 -10.01 21.93 -17.20
C ARG A 95 -8.57 21.51 -17.01
N ASP A 96 -7.88 21.26 -18.11
CA ASP A 96 -6.41 21.11 -18.09
C ASP A 96 -5.79 22.45 -17.68
N ASN A 97 -5.19 22.48 -16.51
CA ASN A 97 -4.60 23.67 -15.90
C ASN A 97 -3.07 23.54 -15.80
N GLY A 98 -2.40 24.65 -15.44
CA GLY A 98 -0.93 24.66 -15.31
C GLY A 98 -0.40 23.62 -14.33
N PHE A 99 -1.12 23.35 -13.24
CA PHE A 99 -0.76 22.34 -12.25
C PHE A 99 -0.74 20.92 -12.84
N LEU A 100 -1.81 20.52 -13.56
CA LEU A 100 -1.86 19.19 -14.19
C LEU A 100 -0.76 19.01 -15.23
N ARG A 101 -0.48 20.04 -16.05
CA ARG A 101 0.60 20.02 -17.03
C ARG A 101 1.97 19.91 -16.35
N PHE A 102 2.19 20.65 -15.28
CA PHE A 102 3.42 20.58 -14.48
C PHE A 102 3.59 19.17 -13.89
N MET A 103 2.55 18.61 -13.27
CA MET A 103 2.58 17.27 -12.69
C MET A 103 2.83 16.19 -13.75
N ARG A 104 2.16 16.21 -14.89
CA ARG A 104 2.42 15.25 -15.97
C ARG A 104 3.86 15.30 -16.47
N ARG A 105 4.48 16.48 -16.44
CA ARG A 105 5.86 16.68 -16.93
C ARG A 105 6.92 16.30 -15.91
N TYR A 106 6.71 16.64 -14.65
CA TYR A 106 7.78 16.59 -13.65
C TYR A 106 7.57 15.55 -12.53
N SER A 107 6.38 14.95 -12.38
CA SER A 107 6.11 13.99 -11.30
C SER A 107 7.08 12.81 -11.27
N GLY A 108 7.47 12.27 -12.40
CA GLY A 108 8.45 11.18 -12.44
C GLY A 108 9.80 11.60 -11.88
N THR A 109 10.27 12.80 -12.23
CA THR A 109 11.51 13.38 -11.69
C THR A 109 11.38 13.69 -10.20
N ILE A 110 10.24 14.24 -9.79
CA ILE A 110 9.95 14.53 -8.37
C ILE A 110 9.94 13.23 -7.57
N LEU A 111 9.23 12.21 -8.04
CA LEU A 111 9.16 10.91 -7.35
C LEU A 111 10.54 10.26 -7.24
N LEU A 112 11.32 10.28 -8.32
CA LEU A 112 12.69 9.77 -8.30
C LEU A 112 13.57 10.54 -7.31
N ALA A 113 13.47 11.87 -7.28
CA ALA A 113 14.23 12.70 -6.34
C ALA A 113 13.84 12.41 -4.88
N LEU A 114 12.55 12.19 -4.60
CA LEU A 114 12.08 11.84 -3.25
C LEU A 114 12.57 10.45 -2.81
N ILE A 115 12.59 9.46 -3.70
CA ILE A 115 13.12 8.13 -3.42
C ILE A 115 14.64 8.20 -3.20
N LEU A 116 15.37 8.92 -4.06
CA LEU A 116 16.82 9.10 -3.91
C LEU A 116 17.17 9.85 -2.62
N LEU A 117 16.36 10.84 -2.23
CA LEU A 117 16.55 11.55 -0.96
C LEU A 117 16.49 10.57 0.23
N GLY A 118 15.53 9.64 0.24
CA GLY A 118 15.43 8.60 1.27
C GLY A 118 16.67 7.70 1.28
N PHE A 119 17.04 7.16 0.13
CA PHE A 119 18.20 6.29 0.00
C PHE A 119 19.51 6.96 0.43
N VAL A 120 19.75 8.20 -0.02
CA VAL A 120 20.95 8.98 0.32
C VAL A 120 20.96 9.31 1.81
N SER A 121 19.84 9.79 2.35
CA SER A 121 19.76 10.18 3.76
C SER A 121 19.95 8.99 4.70
N ASP A 122 19.36 7.85 4.37
CA ASP A 122 19.56 6.61 5.13
C ASP A 122 21.02 6.14 5.08
N SER A 123 21.63 6.15 3.88
CA SER A 123 23.01 5.71 3.68
C SER A 123 24.05 6.59 4.40
N PHE A 124 23.82 7.91 4.50
CA PHE A 124 24.79 8.85 5.10
C PHE A 124 24.50 9.18 6.56
N PHE A 125 23.22 9.23 6.94
CA PHE A 125 22.80 9.68 8.28
C PHE A 125 22.12 8.57 9.10
N GLY A 126 21.85 7.41 8.49
CA GLY A 126 21.08 6.34 9.13
C GLY A 126 19.62 6.71 9.40
N ILE A 127 19.10 7.73 8.72
CA ILE A 127 17.72 8.23 8.87
C ILE A 127 17.14 8.43 7.48
N ASP A 128 16.00 7.80 7.19
CA ASP A 128 15.25 8.05 5.96
C ASP A 128 14.46 9.35 6.09
N LEU A 129 14.87 10.37 5.34
CA LEU A 129 14.22 11.69 5.29
C LEU A 129 13.23 11.80 4.11
N SER A 130 12.96 10.72 3.37
CA SER A 130 11.99 10.76 2.28
C SER A 130 10.58 11.01 2.81
N PRO A 131 9.91 12.10 2.36
CA PRO A 131 8.51 12.34 2.72
C PRO A 131 7.57 11.20 2.30
N VAL A 132 7.90 10.49 1.22
CA VAL A 132 7.13 9.33 0.74
C VAL A 132 7.25 8.17 1.70
N THR A 133 8.46 7.84 2.12
CA THR A 133 8.68 6.76 3.09
C THR A 133 8.08 7.08 4.44
N LEU A 134 8.27 8.31 4.93
CA LEU A 134 7.65 8.78 6.19
C LEU A 134 6.13 8.68 6.13
N TYR A 135 5.51 9.12 5.03
CA TYR A 135 4.06 8.99 4.82
C TYR A 135 3.61 7.53 4.85
N ILE A 136 4.25 6.66 4.07
CA ILE A 136 3.88 5.25 3.98
C ILE A 136 4.07 4.55 5.33
N THR A 137 5.16 4.80 6.04
CA THR A 137 5.45 4.19 7.33
C THR A 137 4.44 4.61 8.40
N HIS A 138 4.15 5.92 8.51
CA HIS A 138 3.22 6.40 9.52
C HIS A 138 1.78 5.99 9.24
N VAL A 139 1.29 6.25 8.02
CA VAL A 139 -0.11 5.92 7.67
C VAL A 139 -0.30 4.41 7.58
N GLY A 140 0.67 3.67 7.04
CA GLY A 140 0.67 2.21 7.04
C GLY A 140 0.68 1.62 8.44
N GLY A 141 1.45 2.22 9.36
CA GLY A 141 1.45 1.87 10.77
C GLY A 141 0.08 2.06 11.44
N TRP A 142 -0.63 3.15 11.13
CA TRP A 142 -2.00 3.36 11.63
C TRP A 142 -2.99 2.31 11.09
N ILE A 143 -2.91 1.98 9.79
CA ILE A 143 -3.76 0.94 9.19
C ILE A 143 -3.46 -0.41 9.84
N THR A 144 -2.20 -0.77 10.01
CA THR A 144 -1.79 -2.03 10.66
C THR A 144 -2.26 -2.08 12.11
N SER A 145 -2.16 -0.97 12.84
CA SER A 145 -2.65 -0.86 14.22
C SER A 145 -4.17 -1.00 14.28
N ALA A 146 -4.90 -0.43 13.33
CA ALA A 146 -6.35 -0.59 13.22
C ALA A 146 -6.75 -2.04 12.95
N LEU A 147 -6.02 -2.76 12.08
CA LEU A 147 -6.23 -4.18 11.85
C LEU A 147 -5.95 -5.01 13.11
N LYS A 148 -4.85 -4.74 13.82
CA LYS A 148 -4.54 -5.39 15.12
C LYS A 148 -5.65 -5.20 16.14
N TRP A 149 -6.13 -3.96 16.28
CA TRP A 149 -7.24 -3.65 17.16
C TRP A 149 -8.53 -4.38 16.77
N LEU A 150 -8.86 -4.37 15.48
CA LEU A 150 -10.06 -5.04 14.95
C LEU A 150 -10.06 -6.53 15.24
N TRP A 151 -8.95 -7.22 14.96
CA TRP A 151 -8.83 -8.65 15.21
C TRP A 151 -8.76 -8.95 16.70
N GLY A 152 -8.19 -8.05 17.52
CA GLY A 152 -8.19 -8.12 18.96
C GLY A 152 -9.60 -8.13 19.56
N LEU A 153 -10.58 -7.43 18.96
CA LEU A 153 -11.99 -7.49 19.37
C LEU A 153 -12.60 -8.90 19.23
N LEU A 154 -12.08 -9.68 18.30
CA LEU A 154 -12.49 -11.08 18.08
C LEU A 154 -11.65 -12.09 18.87
N GLY A 155 -10.76 -11.62 19.75
CA GLY A 155 -9.84 -12.47 20.50
C GLY A 155 -8.70 -13.05 19.69
N LEU A 156 -8.46 -12.52 18.45
CA LEU A 156 -7.40 -12.96 17.59
C LEU A 156 -6.17 -12.05 17.72
N ASN A 157 -4.98 -12.64 17.66
CA ASN A 157 -3.72 -11.89 17.70
C ASN A 157 -3.11 -11.79 16.30
N LEU A 158 -2.91 -10.57 15.78
CA LEU A 158 -2.25 -10.33 14.51
C LEU A 158 -0.74 -10.11 14.75
N PRO A 159 0.12 -11.07 14.38
CA PRO A 159 1.55 -11.03 14.64
C PRO A 159 2.31 -10.26 13.53
N LEU A 160 2.09 -8.94 13.41
CA LEU A 160 2.76 -8.05 12.45
C LEU A 160 3.58 -6.99 13.16
#